data_2ba8d63e6ed45451b46a9be2541f2172
#
_entry.id   2ba8d63e6ed45451b46a9be2541f2172
#
_cell.length_a   1.000
_cell.length_b   1.000
_cell.length_c   1.000
_cell.angle_alpha   90.00
_cell.angle_beta   90.00
_cell.angle_gamma   90.00
#
_symmetry.space_group_name_H-M   'P 1'
#
loop_
_entity.id
_entity.type
_entity.pdbx_description
1 polymer ?
#
loop_
_entity_poly.entity_id
_entity_poly.type
_entity_poly.pdbx_seq_one_letter_code
_entity_poly.pdbx_strand_id
1 'polypeptide(L)'
;MQSIPRIATVDWTVAETLLALGVTPLAMGDVDSYRAWVGEPRLPAEVVDIGLRMQPNRELLAELKPDLILISPLMASLEPTLSRIAPVQSIALYEPDADLWQRLHEATLTIAALVGKSAEAERQLAALDSDLAQMKAQLPADLPPLLLVQFIDERHVRVFGRHSLFEAVMQRLGLRNVWQGETNTWGFSVVSLEQFLALPEARLVVVDPIPVGVSERLQEPGLWQHLPLVKQGKVLHLPAVWSFGGLLAARRFADLLSDALQGDLPSDLATHVTTKGAAQ
;
A
#
# COMPACT_ATOMS: atom_id res chain seq x y z
N MET A 1 -5.63 -33.33 -8.99
CA MET A 1 -5.21 -31.96 -8.72
C MET A 1 -6.25 -31.04 -9.35
N GLN A 2 -6.99 -30.27 -8.57
CA GLN A 2 -7.85 -29.22 -9.13
C GLN A 2 -6.94 -28.17 -9.79
N SER A 3 -7.27 -27.77 -11.01
CA SER A 3 -6.56 -26.68 -11.67
C SER A 3 -6.84 -25.38 -10.91
N ILE A 4 -5.82 -24.54 -10.75
CA ILE A 4 -5.98 -23.19 -10.19
C ILE A 4 -6.91 -22.41 -11.13
N PRO A 5 -7.99 -21.79 -10.62
CA PRO A 5 -8.90 -21.02 -11.46
C PRO A 5 -8.18 -19.82 -12.10
N ARG A 6 -8.61 -19.45 -13.30
CA ARG A 6 -8.13 -18.26 -14.02
C ARG A 6 -8.81 -17.02 -13.44
N ILE A 7 -8.09 -16.27 -12.62
CA ILE A 7 -8.65 -15.15 -11.86
C ILE A 7 -8.33 -13.82 -12.53
N ALA A 8 -9.35 -12.99 -12.73
CA ALA A 8 -9.20 -11.57 -13.04
C ALA A 8 -9.56 -10.71 -11.83
N THR A 9 -8.96 -9.53 -11.72
CA THR A 9 -9.27 -8.58 -10.67
C THR A 9 -9.12 -7.15 -11.16
N VAL A 10 -9.90 -6.23 -10.58
CA VAL A 10 -9.70 -4.78 -10.71
C VAL A 10 -9.14 -4.18 -9.42
N ASP A 11 -8.87 -5.02 -8.42
CA ASP A 11 -8.35 -4.61 -7.13
C ASP A 11 -6.87 -4.99 -6.96
N TRP A 12 -6.03 -4.01 -6.67
CA TRP A 12 -4.58 -4.21 -6.55
C TRP A 12 -4.19 -4.99 -5.31
N THR A 13 -4.94 -4.88 -4.23
CA THR A 13 -4.70 -5.65 -2.99
C THR A 13 -4.97 -7.13 -3.19
N VAL A 14 -6.02 -7.44 -3.96
CA VAL A 14 -6.29 -8.82 -4.39
C VAL A 14 -5.16 -9.33 -5.29
N ALA A 15 -4.71 -8.50 -6.27
CA ALA A 15 -3.63 -8.89 -7.17
C ALA A 15 -2.31 -9.18 -6.42
N GLU A 16 -1.89 -8.31 -5.50
CA GLU A 16 -0.68 -8.54 -4.70
C GLU A 16 -0.80 -9.78 -3.81
N THR A 17 -2.00 -10.06 -3.27
CA THR A 17 -2.24 -11.24 -2.45
C THR A 17 -2.17 -12.52 -3.27
N LEU A 18 -2.72 -12.54 -4.49
CA LEU A 18 -2.57 -13.66 -5.42
C LEU A 18 -1.10 -13.92 -5.73
N LEU A 19 -0.33 -12.87 -6.02
CA LEU A 19 1.11 -12.99 -6.28
C LEU A 19 1.87 -13.51 -5.06
N ALA A 20 1.51 -13.09 -3.85
CA ALA A 20 2.07 -13.65 -2.61
C ALA A 20 1.88 -15.16 -2.50
N LEU A 21 0.73 -15.65 -2.96
CA LEU A 21 0.37 -17.05 -2.96
C LEU A 21 0.96 -17.84 -4.15
N GLY A 22 1.76 -17.19 -4.99
CA GLY A 22 2.33 -17.78 -6.20
C GLY A 22 1.31 -18.01 -7.31
N VAL A 23 0.27 -17.19 -7.36
CA VAL A 23 -0.77 -17.22 -8.38
C VAL A 23 -0.75 -15.93 -9.18
N THR A 24 -0.45 -16.04 -10.48
CA THR A 24 -0.49 -14.90 -11.39
C THR A 24 -1.94 -14.63 -11.81
N PRO A 25 -2.46 -13.41 -11.59
CA PRO A 25 -3.77 -13.05 -12.12
C PRO A 25 -3.77 -13.09 -13.65
N LEU A 26 -4.86 -13.57 -14.25
CA LEU A 26 -5.07 -13.58 -15.70
C LEU A 26 -5.09 -12.16 -16.27
N ALA A 27 -5.78 -11.26 -15.56
CA ALA A 27 -5.97 -9.89 -15.97
C ALA A 27 -6.13 -8.98 -14.75
N MET A 28 -5.71 -7.73 -14.90
CA MET A 28 -5.83 -6.73 -13.83
C MET A 28 -6.14 -5.35 -14.42
N GLY A 29 -6.86 -4.53 -13.64
CA GLY A 29 -7.12 -3.14 -14.00
C GLY A 29 -5.94 -2.23 -13.68
N ASP A 30 -5.63 -1.34 -14.64
CA ASP A 30 -4.69 -0.20 -14.48
C ASP A 30 -3.28 -0.65 -14.06
N VAL A 31 -2.65 -1.47 -14.90
CA VAL A 31 -1.33 -2.07 -14.66
C VAL A 31 -0.23 -1.00 -14.49
N ASP A 32 -0.28 0.09 -15.24
CA ASP A 32 0.74 1.13 -15.15
C ASP A 32 0.68 1.89 -13.82
N SER A 33 -0.52 2.23 -13.36
CA SER A 33 -0.69 2.84 -12.03
C SER A 33 -0.30 1.86 -10.92
N TYR A 34 -0.60 0.56 -11.05
CA TYR A 34 -0.11 -0.45 -10.11
C TYR A 34 1.41 -0.38 -9.93
N ARG A 35 2.16 -0.30 -11.03
CA ARG A 35 3.62 -0.21 -10.97
C ARG A 35 4.11 1.02 -10.21
N ALA A 36 3.41 2.14 -10.35
CA ALA A 36 3.78 3.40 -9.69
C ALA A 36 3.43 3.41 -8.18
N TRP A 37 2.27 2.86 -7.81
CA TRP A 37 1.71 2.98 -6.47
C TRP A 37 2.04 1.79 -5.55
N VAL A 38 2.14 0.61 -6.12
CA VAL A 38 2.44 -0.62 -5.37
C VAL A 38 3.95 -0.87 -5.32
N GLY A 39 4.63 -0.66 -6.45
CA GLY A 39 6.07 -0.87 -6.58
C GLY A 39 6.44 -2.35 -6.64
N GLU A 40 6.27 -3.07 -5.56
CA GLU A 40 6.49 -4.52 -5.45
C GLU A 40 5.28 -5.19 -4.77
N PRO A 41 4.90 -6.43 -5.16
CA PRO A 41 5.58 -7.26 -6.15
C PRO A 41 5.37 -6.76 -7.58
N ARG A 42 6.36 -6.98 -8.44
CA ARG A 42 6.22 -6.70 -9.87
C ARG A 42 5.20 -7.63 -10.49
N LEU A 43 4.37 -7.07 -11.38
CA LEU A 43 3.46 -7.89 -12.15
C LEU A 43 4.22 -8.69 -13.22
N PRO A 44 3.95 -10.00 -13.34
CA PRO A 44 4.40 -10.78 -14.48
C PRO A 44 3.91 -10.20 -15.82
N ALA A 45 4.71 -10.32 -16.86
CA ALA A 45 4.44 -9.72 -18.17
C ALA A 45 3.18 -10.29 -18.86
N GLU A 46 2.77 -11.49 -18.47
CA GLU A 46 1.57 -12.16 -18.98
C GLU A 46 0.25 -11.63 -18.42
N VAL A 47 0.27 -10.81 -17.37
CA VAL A 47 -0.94 -10.19 -16.82
C VAL A 47 -1.51 -9.19 -17.82
N VAL A 48 -2.73 -9.43 -18.27
CA VAL A 48 -3.39 -8.58 -19.26
C VAL A 48 -3.97 -7.34 -18.59
N ASP A 49 -3.62 -6.16 -19.09
CA ASP A 49 -4.22 -4.90 -18.65
C ASP A 49 -5.63 -4.75 -19.26
N ILE A 50 -6.63 -4.66 -18.42
CA ILE A 50 -8.03 -4.47 -18.82
C ILE A 50 -8.50 -3.01 -18.67
N GLY A 51 -7.59 -2.07 -18.61
CA GLY A 51 -7.90 -0.63 -18.52
C GLY A 51 -8.20 -0.16 -17.11
N LEU A 52 -8.92 0.94 -16.97
CA LEU A 52 -9.15 1.59 -15.68
C LEU A 52 -9.87 0.68 -14.68
N ARG A 53 -9.46 0.73 -13.43
CA ARG A 53 -10.05 -0.09 -12.34
C ARG A 53 -11.56 0.07 -12.22
N MET A 54 -12.08 1.31 -12.35
CA MET A 54 -13.52 1.59 -12.24
C MET A 54 -14.26 1.54 -13.58
N GLN A 55 -13.54 1.39 -14.71
CA GLN A 55 -14.09 1.27 -16.04
C GLN A 55 -13.28 0.24 -16.86
N PRO A 56 -13.26 -1.03 -16.45
CA PRO A 56 -12.51 -2.05 -17.15
C PRO A 56 -13.07 -2.32 -18.52
N ASN A 57 -12.20 -2.72 -19.46
CA ASN A 57 -12.60 -3.18 -20.78
C ASN A 57 -13.30 -4.54 -20.67
N ARG A 58 -14.61 -4.53 -20.65
CA ARG A 58 -15.46 -5.71 -20.44
C ARG A 58 -15.44 -6.68 -21.63
N GLU A 59 -15.24 -6.17 -22.84
CA GLU A 59 -15.14 -7.00 -24.05
C GLU A 59 -13.86 -7.84 -23.99
N LEU A 60 -12.73 -7.20 -23.74
CA LEU A 60 -11.46 -7.89 -23.52
C LEU A 60 -11.54 -8.89 -22.38
N LEU A 61 -12.14 -8.49 -21.26
CA LEU A 61 -12.30 -9.39 -20.11
C LEU A 61 -13.15 -10.62 -20.45
N ALA A 62 -14.23 -10.45 -21.22
CA ALA A 62 -15.06 -11.55 -21.68
C ALA A 62 -14.32 -12.49 -22.66
N GLU A 63 -13.49 -11.94 -23.55
CA GLU A 63 -12.63 -12.73 -24.47
C GLU A 63 -11.59 -13.58 -23.70
N LEU A 64 -11.08 -13.07 -22.60
CA LEU A 64 -10.12 -13.75 -21.74
C LEU A 64 -10.73 -14.95 -21.00
N LYS A 65 -12.06 -15.00 -20.84
CA LYS A 65 -12.80 -16.08 -20.19
C LYS A 65 -12.25 -16.44 -18.81
N PRO A 66 -12.27 -15.50 -17.84
CA PRO A 66 -11.88 -15.82 -16.46
C PRO A 66 -12.88 -16.82 -15.85
N ASP A 67 -12.38 -17.66 -14.93
CA ASP A 67 -13.22 -18.56 -14.14
C ASP A 67 -13.87 -17.83 -12.95
N LEU A 68 -13.19 -16.77 -12.46
CA LEU A 68 -13.61 -15.98 -11.31
C LEU A 68 -13.08 -14.55 -11.42
N ILE A 69 -13.91 -13.60 -11.02
CA ILE A 69 -13.50 -12.19 -10.90
C ILE A 69 -13.53 -11.81 -9.43
N LEU A 70 -12.41 -11.30 -8.90
CA LEU A 70 -12.32 -10.81 -7.53
C LEU A 70 -12.36 -9.27 -7.53
N ILE A 71 -13.15 -8.72 -6.64
CA ILE A 71 -13.28 -7.28 -6.42
C ILE A 71 -13.17 -6.96 -4.92
N SER A 72 -13.13 -5.69 -4.56
CA SER A 72 -13.35 -5.23 -3.19
C SER A 72 -14.70 -4.49 -3.08
N PRO A 73 -15.20 -4.24 -1.86
CA PRO A 73 -16.42 -3.47 -1.64
C PRO A 73 -16.41 -2.09 -2.32
N LEU A 74 -15.25 -1.46 -2.47
CA LEU A 74 -15.09 -0.20 -3.22
C LEU A 74 -15.60 -0.31 -4.66
N MET A 75 -15.53 -1.51 -5.23
CA MET A 75 -15.86 -1.78 -6.63
C MET A 75 -17.21 -2.48 -6.79
N ALA A 76 -18.04 -2.50 -5.75
CA ALA A 76 -19.34 -3.18 -5.75
C ALA A 76 -20.27 -2.70 -6.88
N SER A 77 -20.15 -1.44 -7.30
CA SER A 77 -20.94 -0.92 -8.44
C SER A 77 -20.64 -1.62 -9.77
N LEU A 78 -19.50 -2.29 -9.89
CA LEU A 78 -19.13 -3.06 -11.10
C LEU A 78 -19.72 -4.47 -11.12
N GLU A 79 -20.10 -5.01 -9.96
CA GLU A 79 -20.56 -6.40 -9.82
C GLU A 79 -21.68 -6.79 -10.78
N PRO A 80 -22.76 -5.98 -10.98
CA PRO A 80 -23.84 -6.35 -11.89
C PRO A 80 -23.41 -6.51 -13.34
N THR A 81 -22.35 -5.82 -13.75
CA THR A 81 -21.82 -5.91 -15.13
C THR A 81 -20.79 -7.01 -15.26
N LEU A 82 -19.93 -7.19 -14.26
CA LEU A 82 -18.89 -8.22 -14.26
C LEU A 82 -19.47 -9.62 -14.10
N SER A 83 -20.56 -9.76 -13.33
CA SER A 83 -21.27 -11.05 -13.13
C SER A 83 -21.86 -11.63 -14.41
N ARG A 84 -21.97 -10.82 -15.49
CA ARG A 84 -22.38 -11.31 -16.82
C ARG A 84 -21.24 -12.02 -17.55
N ILE A 85 -20.00 -11.85 -17.09
CA ILE A 85 -18.79 -12.42 -17.71
C ILE A 85 -18.37 -13.67 -16.98
N ALA A 86 -18.26 -13.60 -15.64
CA ALA A 86 -17.89 -14.72 -14.78
C ALA A 86 -18.45 -14.50 -13.37
N PRO A 87 -18.47 -15.53 -12.50
CA PRO A 87 -18.76 -15.35 -11.09
C PRO A 87 -17.90 -14.26 -10.46
N VAL A 88 -18.51 -13.41 -9.62
CA VAL A 88 -17.81 -12.32 -8.92
C VAL A 88 -17.83 -12.60 -7.43
N GLN A 89 -16.70 -12.39 -6.77
CA GLN A 89 -16.60 -12.42 -5.32
C GLN A 89 -15.94 -11.17 -4.79
N SER A 90 -16.54 -10.54 -3.78
CA SER A 90 -15.98 -9.39 -3.09
C SER A 90 -15.13 -9.84 -1.91
N ILE A 91 -13.93 -9.27 -1.79
CA ILE A 91 -12.99 -9.50 -0.71
C ILE A 91 -12.89 -8.22 0.10
N ALA A 92 -13.40 -8.23 1.32
CA ALA A 92 -13.38 -7.08 2.22
C ALA A 92 -12.12 -7.12 3.10
N LEU A 93 -11.35 -6.03 3.09
CA LEU A 93 -10.21 -5.82 3.98
C LEU A 93 -10.41 -4.55 4.82
N TYR A 94 -10.75 -3.45 4.17
CA TYR A 94 -10.98 -2.16 4.83
C TYR A 94 -12.47 -2.00 5.12
N GLU A 95 -12.82 -2.14 6.40
CA GLU A 95 -14.20 -2.00 6.88
C GLU A 95 -14.23 -1.06 8.09
N PRO A 96 -15.30 -0.26 8.23
CA PRO A 96 -15.46 0.59 9.41
C PRO A 96 -15.41 -0.24 10.71
N ASP A 97 -14.72 0.28 11.72
CA ASP A 97 -14.64 -0.28 13.08
C ASP A 97 -14.08 -1.70 13.20
N ALA A 98 -13.53 -2.26 12.12
CA ALA A 98 -12.92 -3.58 12.14
C ALA A 98 -11.43 -3.51 12.53
N ASP A 99 -10.92 -4.59 13.13
CA ASP A 99 -9.48 -4.78 13.31
C ASP A 99 -8.86 -5.10 11.95
N LEU A 100 -8.09 -4.15 11.41
CA LEU A 100 -7.48 -4.28 10.09
C LEU A 100 -6.54 -5.49 9.99
N TRP A 101 -5.82 -5.81 11.06
CA TRP A 101 -4.89 -6.95 11.03
C TRP A 101 -5.62 -8.28 10.96
N GLN A 102 -6.69 -8.41 11.74
CA GLN A 102 -7.55 -9.59 11.64
C GLN A 102 -8.16 -9.72 10.25
N ARG A 103 -8.66 -8.59 9.68
CA ARG A 103 -9.22 -8.59 8.32
C ARG A 103 -8.18 -8.93 7.26
N LEU A 104 -6.93 -8.51 7.43
CA LEU A 104 -5.83 -8.88 6.54
C LEU A 104 -5.62 -10.41 6.52
N HIS A 105 -5.60 -11.04 7.69
CA HIS A 105 -5.52 -12.49 7.81
C HIS A 105 -6.72 -13.17 7.13
N GLU A 106 -7.93 -12.75 7.44
CA GLU A 106 -9.17 -13.33 6.89
C GLU A 106 -9.24 -13.17 5.36
N ALA A 107 -8.92 -11.99 4.82
CA ALA A 107 -8.91 -11.74 3.38
C ALA A 107 -7.87 -12.62 2.67
N THR A 108 -6.67 -12.72 3.24
CA THR A 108 -5.60 -13.57 2.70
C THR A 108 -6.02 -15.04 2.66
N LEU A 109 -6.58 -15.56 3.75
CA LEU A 109 -7.05 -16.95 3.83
C LEU A 109 -8.24 -17.21 2.90
N THR A 110 -9.14 -16.23 2.75
CA THR A 110 -10.27 -16.32 1.81
C THR A 110 -9.79 -16.44 0.37
N ILE A 111 -8.88 -15.58 -0.05
CA ILE A 111 -8.29 -15.64 -1.41
C ILE A 111 -7.55 -16.98 -1.58
N ALA A 112 -6.79 -17.39 -0.58
CA ALA A 112 -6.03 -18.64 -0.63
C ALA A 112 -6.92 -19.88 -0.79
N ALA A 113 -8.05 -19.91 -0.11
CA ALA A 113 -9.03 -21.01 -0.25
C ALA A 113 -9.57 -21.13 -1.67
N LEU A 114 -9.85 -19.98 -2.33
CA LEU A 114 -10.32 -19.93 -3.71
C LEU A 114 -9.31 -20.50 -4.72
N VAL A 115 -8.03 -20.40 -4.42
CA VAL A 115 -6.94 -20.84 -5.32
C VAL A 115 -6.24 -22.11 -4.83
N GLY A 116 -6.75 -22.76 -3.77
CA GLY A 116 -6.16 -23.98 -3.23
C GLY A 116 -4.78 -23.79 -2.58
N LYS A 117 -4.54 -22.62 -1.98
CA LYS A 117 -3.25 -22.20 -1.39
C LYS A 117 -3.32 -21.92 0.12
N SER A 118 -4.30 -22.48 0.83
CA SER A 118 -4.50 -22.20 2.27
C SER A 118 -3.25 -22.45 3.11
N ALA A 119 -2.56 -23.56 2.92
CA ALA A 119 -1.33 -23.87 3.66
C ALA A 119 -0.19 -22.86 3.36
N GLU A 120 -0.12 -22.32 2.14
CA GLU A 120 0.82 -21.26 1.78
C GLU A 120 0.47 -19.97 2.51
N ALA A 121 -0.79 -19.58 2.52
CA ALA A 121 -1.26 -18.39 3.23
C ALA A 121 -0.96 -18.46 4.73
N GLU A 122 -1.24 -19.58 5.37
CA GLU A 122 -0.93 -19.78 6.80
C GLU A 122 0.56 -19.61 7.08
N ARG A 123 1.42 -20.17 6.24
CA ARG A 123 2.88 -20.00 6.37
C ARG A 123 3.32 -18.55 6.20
N GLN A 124 2.77 -17.85 5.18
CA GLN A 124 3.11 -16.45 4.90
C GLN A 124 2.66 -15.52 6.03
N LEU A 125 1.47 -15.73 6.58
CA LEU A 125 0.95 -14.95 7.70
C LEU A 125 1.77 -15.20 8.98
N ALA A 126 2.08 -16.44 9.30
CA ALA A 126 2.93 -16.78 10.43
C ALA A 126 4.35 -16.20 10.30
N ALA A 127 4.90 -16.23 9.07
CA ALA A 127 6.19 -15.62 8.78
C ALA A 127 6.16 -14.09 8.97
N LEU A 128 5.10 -13.42 8.50
CA LEU A 128 4.95 -11.98 8.70
C LEU A 128 4.93 -11.61 10.18
N ASP A 129 4.12 -12.30 10.99
CA ASP A 129 4.04 -12.04 12.43
C ASP A 129 5.39 -12.28 13.15
N SER A 130 6.11 -13.32 12.75
CA SER A 130 7.46 -13.64 13.28
C SER A 130 8.48 -12.57 12.89
N ASP A 131 8.49 -12.15 11.63
CA ASP A 131 9.41 -11.13 11.11
C ASP A 131 9.19 -9.79 11.80
N LEU A 132 7.92 -9.39 11.98
CA LEU A 132 7.59 -8.16 12.72
C LEU A 132 8.07 -8.18 14.16
N ALA A 133 7.95 -9.33 14.84
CA ALA A 133 8.47 -9.50 16.20
C ALA A 133 10.00 -9.39 16.25
N GLN A 134 10.70 -9.95 15.27
CA GLN A 134 12.16 -9.82 15.15
C GLN A 134 12.58 -8.37 14.86
N MET A 135 11.96 -7.70 13.92
CA MET A 135 12.23 -6.30 13.59
C MET A 135 12.04 -5.42 14.82
N LYS A 136 10.94 -5.61 15.55
CA LYS A 136 10.68 -4.88 16.80
C LYS A 136 11.82 -5.03 17.81
N ALA A 137 12.37 -6.23 17.94
CA ALA A 137 13.48 -6.50 18.86
C ALA A 137 14.82 -5.84 18.43
N GLN A 138 14.97 -5.54 17.13
CA GLN A 138 16.17 -4.94 16.56
C GLN A 138 16.10 -3.41 16.49
N LEU A 139 14.91 -2.83 16.54
CA LEU A 139 14.73 -1.38 16.48
C LEU A 139 15.25 -0.70 17.77
N PRO A 140 15.85 0.50 17.64
CA PRO A 140 16.25 1.29 18.81
C PRO A 140 15.05 1.59 19.73
N ALA A 141 15.28 1.52 21.04
CA ALA A 141 14.23 1.72 22.04
C ALA A 141 13.71 3.17 22.13
N ASP A 142 14.55 4.15 21.80
CA ASP A 142 14.28 5.57 22.00
C ASP A 142 13.90 6.30 20.69
N LEU A 143 13.18 5.64 19.81
CA LEU A 143 12.71 6.27 18.58
C LEU A 143 11.62 7.31 18.88
N PRO A 144 11.71 8.52 18.27
CA PRO A 144 10.66 9.51 18.37
C PRO A 144 9.36 9.01 17.71
N PRO A 145 8.21 9.59 18.03
CA PRO A 145 7.00 9.33 17.28
C PRO A 145 7.18 9.62 15.80
N LEU A 146 6.46 8.90 14.95
CA LEU A 146 6.50 9.07 13.50
C LEU A 146 5.26 9.80 13.02
N LEU A 147 5.40 10.56 11.92
CA LEU A 147 4.31 11.12 11.15
C LEU A 147 4.42 10.59 9.72
N LEU A 148 3.48 9.75 9.30
CA LEU A 148 3.48 9.14 7.98
C LEU A 148 2.60 9.93 7.03
N VAL A 149 3.17 10.34 5.91
CA VAL A 149 2.47 11.15 4.91
C VAL A 149 2.72 10.65 3.49
N GLN A 150 1.76 10.95 2.62
CA GLN A 150 1.87 10.79 1.18
C GLN A 150 1.33 12.05 0.50
N PHE A 151 2.12 12.66 -0.39
CA PHE A 151 1.75 13.91 -1.04
C PHE A 151 0.57 13.72 -2.01
N ILE A 152 -0.35 14.67 -1.99
CA ILE A 152 -1.40 14.86 -2.99
C ILE A 152 -0.98 15.97 -3.95
N ASP A 153 -0.48 17.05 -3.40
CA ASP A 153 0.11 18.21 -4.09
C ASP A 153 1.15 18.88 -3.18
N GLU A 154 1.67 20.04 -3.56
CA GLU A 154 2.69 20.79 -2.80
C GLU A 154 2.20 21.36 -1.47
N ARG A 155 0.90 21.33 -1.19
CA ARG A 155 0.28 21.89 0.02
C ARG A 155 -0.51 20.86 0.84
N HIS A 156 -0.94 19.77 0.23
CA HIS A 156 -1.80 18.78 0.86
C HIS A 156 -1.18 17.40 0.85
N VAL A 157 -1.39 16.71 1.94
CA VAL A 157 -0.95 15.32 2.13
C VAL A 157 -2.08 14.45 2.68
N ARG A 158 -2.00 13.16 2.40
CA ARG A 158 -2.66 12.15 3.23
C ARG A 158 -1.78 11.93 4.44
N VAL A 159 -2.34 12.06 5.63
CA VAL A 159 -1.69 11.63 6.87
C VAL A 159 -2.33 10.32 7.30
N PHE A 160 -1.51 9.31 7.54
CA PHE A 160 -1.99 7.99 7.93
C PHE A 160 -2.03 7.86 9.46
N GLY A 161 -3.15 7.40 9.96
CA GLY A 161 -3.40 7.21 11.38
C GLY A 161 -4.21 5.94 11.64
N ARG A 162 -5.12 6.01 12.60
CA ARG A 162 -5.96 4.87 12.99
C ARG A 162 -6.63 4.23 11.78
N HIS A 163 -6.75 2.91 11.79
CA HIS A 163 -7.31 2.07 10.72
C HIS A 163 -6.47 1.99 9.43
N SER A 164 -5.28 2.60 9.37
CA SER A 164 -4.38 2.42 8.23
C SER A 164 -3.52 1.16 8.37
N LEU A 165 -3.10 0.62 7.23
CA LEU A 165 -2.12 -0.47 7.19
C LEU A 165 -0.81 -0.06 7.88
N PHE A 166 -0.37 1.17 7.64
CA PHE A 166 0.86 1.68 8.22
C PHE A 166 0.79 1.75 9.75
N GLU A 167 -0.32 2.24 10.31
CA GLU A 167 -0.54 2.24 11.76
C GLU A 167 -0.55 0.82 12.34
N ALA A 168 -1.24 -0.11 11.68
CA ALA A 168 -1.31 -1.50 12.11
C ALA A 168 0.07 -2.18 12.17
N VAL A 169 0.94 -1.88 11.20
CA VAL A 169 2.35 -2.36 11.18
C VAL A 169 3.18 -1.66 12.25
N MET A 170 3.08 -0.32 12.37
CA MET A 170 3.80 0.45 13.38
C MET A 170 3.52 -0.04 14.79
N GLN A 171 2.27 -0.33 15.12
CA GLN A 171 1.89 -0.87 16.43
C GLN A 171 2.60 -2.19 16.72
N ARG A 172 2.74 -3.07 15.72
CA ARG A 172 3.44 -4.36 15.86
C ARG A 172 4.95 -4.20 16.00
N LEU A 173 5.50 -3.17 15.37
CA LEU A 173 6.90 -2.77 15.54
C LEU A 173 7.16 -2.02 16.87
N GLY A 174 6.12 -1.70 17.65
CA GLY A 174 6.24 -0.92 18.88
C GLY A 174 6.52 0.55 18.66
N LEU A 175 6.25 1.06 17.46
CA LEU A 175 6.42 2.46 17.07
C LEU A 175 5.18 3.28 17.41
N ARG A 176 5.38 4.57 17.63
CA ARG A 176 4.29 5.50 17.98
C ARG A 176 3.97 6.42 16.80
N ASN A 177 2.69 6.61 16.53
CA ASN A 177 2.21 7.60 15.57
C ASN A 177 1.86 8.90 16.30
N VAL A 178 2.36 10.02 15.81
CA VAL A 178 2.04 11.34 16.39
C VAL A 178 0.66 11.83 15.98
N TRP A 179 0.12 11.34 14.85
CA TRP A 179 -1.20 11.73 14.37
C TRP A 179 -2.31 11.11 15.22
N GLN A 180 -3.06 11.96 15.92
CA GLN A 180 -4.20 11.56 16.77
C GLN A 180 -5.53 12.07 16.22
N GLY A 181 -5.52 12.72 15.05
CA GLY A 181 -6.74 13.21 14.38
C GLY A 181 -7.60 12.05 13.86
N GLU A 182 -8.85 12.35 13.56
CA GLU A 182 -9.75 11.41 12.94
C GLU A 182 -9.23 10.97 11.57
N THR A 183 -9.57 9.76 11.19
CA THR A 183 -9.25 9.18 9.88
C THR A 183 -10.51 8.58 9.26
N ASN A 184 -10.52 8.48 7.94
CA ASN A 184 -11.58 7.79 7.23
C ASN A 184 -11.45 6.26 7.36
N THR A 185 -12.34 5.51 6.73
CA THR A 185 -12.33 4.03 6.70
C THR A 185 -11.01 3.46 6.18
N TRP A 186 -10.29 4.22 5.35
CA TRP A 186 -9.00 3.83 4.77
C TRP A 186 -7.80 4.17 5.67
N GLY A 187 -8.06 4.78 6.84
CA GLY A 187 -7.05 5.12 7.82
C GLY A 187 -6.23 6.37 7.49
N PHE A 188 -6.75 7.31 6.71
CA PHE A 188 -6.06 8.57 6.44
C PHE A 188 -6.98 9.79 6.57
N SER A 189 -6.35 10.95 6.74
CA SER A 189 -6.97 12.28 6.61
C SER A 189 -6.24 13.07 5.56
N VAL A 190 -6.95 13.90 4.82
CA VAL A 190 -6.36 14.90 3.92
C VAL A 190 -6.20 16.21 4.70
N VAL A 191 -4.97 16.68 4.81
CA VAL A 191 -4.64 17.88 5.58
C VAL A 191 -3.69 18.80 4.82
N SER A 192 -3.70 20.09 5.17
CA SER A 192 -2.69 21.02 4.68
C SER A 192 -1.41 20.93 5.50
N LEU A 193 -0.27 21.23 4.90
CA LEU A 193 1.02 21.26 5.58
C LEU A 193 1.07 22.24 6.77
N GLU A 194 0.22 23.28 6.76
CA GLU A 194 0.12 24.24 7.87
C GLU A 194 -0.27 23.57 9.20
N GLN A 195 -1.05 22.49 9.14
CA GLN A 195 -1.45 21.75 10.35
C GLN A 195 -0.25 21.10 11.06
N PHE A 196 0.86 20.89 10.36
CA PHE A 196 2.07 20.32 10.96
C PHE A 196 2.79 21.28 11.91
N LEU A 197 2.54 22.59 11.80
CA LEU A 197 3.09 23.59 12.73
C LEU A 197 2.61 23.40 14.18
N ALA A 198 1.44 22.77 14.37
CA ALA A 198 0.85 22.50 15.68
C ALA A 198 1.15 21.11 16.23
N LEU A 199 1.83 20.25 15.45
CA LEU A 199 2.13 18.89 15.89
C LEU A 199 3.32 18.87 16.86
N PRO A 200 3.31 17.94 17.84
CA PRO A 200 4.47 17.68 18.68
C PRO A 200 5.69 17.23 17.86
N GLU A 201 6.84 17.20 18.51
CA GLU A 201 8.06 16.68 17.90
C GLU A 201 7.86 15.22 17.42
N ALA A 202 8.19 14.98 16.16
CA ALA A 202 8.09 13.68 15.52
C ALA A 202 9.09 13.57 14.37
N ARG A 203 9.34 12.36 13.89
CA ARG A 203 10.09 12.14 12.67
C ARG A 203 9.13 11.98 11.50
N LEU A 204 9.32 12.79 10.46
CA LEU A 204 8.47 12.75 9.27
C LEU A 204 8.90 11.61 8.35
N VAL A 205 7.94 10.82 7.91
CA VAL A 205 8.12 9.72 6.96
C VAL A 205 7.25 10.00 5.73
N VAL A 206 7.88 10.21 4.59
CA VAL A 206 7.21 10.44 3.30
C VAL A 206 7.24 9.15 2.51
N VAL A 207 6.09 8.70 2.05
CA VAL A 207 5.93 7.47 1.24
C VAL A 207 5.64 7.84 -0.21
N ASP A 208 6.40 7.28 -1.13
CA ASP A 208 6.17 7.46 -2.58
C ASP A 208 4.81 6.85 -3.04
N PRO A 209 4.28 7.25 -4.20
CA PRO A 209 4.84 8.21 -5.13
C PRO A 209 4.58 9.66 -4.71
N ILE A 210 5.55 10.53 -4.97
CA ILE A 210 5.34 11.97 -4.94
C ILE A 210 4.83 12.40 -6.32
N PRO A 211 3.75 13.19 -6.42
CA PRO A 211 3.24 13.66 -7.69
C PRO A 211 4.28 14.47 -8.47
N VAL A 212 4.21 14.39 -9.80
CA VAL A 212 5.14 15.08 -10.70
C VAL A 212 5.16 16.58 -10.41
N GLY A 213 6.36 17.16 -10.31
CA GLY A 213 6.57 18.58 -10.04
C GLY A 213 6.47 18.99 -8.57
N VAL A 214 6.01 18.11 -7.68
CA VAL A 214 5.90 18.43 -6.25
C VAL A 214 7.28 18.47 -5.60
N SER A 215 8.15 17.50 -5.90
CA SER A 215 9.51 17.47 -5.34
C SER A 215 10.30 18.74 -5.62
N GLU A 216 10.21 19.26 -6.84
CA GLU A 216 10.88 20.51 -7.26
C GLU A 216 10.32 21.70 -6.47
N ARG A 217 9.01 21.79 -6.32
CA ARG A 217 8.35 22.87 -5.56
C ARG A 217 8.66 22.82 -4.07
N LEU A 218 8.82 21.64 -3.49
CA LEU A 218 9.20 21.49 -2.08
C LEU A 218 10.65 21.96 -1.82
N GLN A 219 11.51 22.03 -2.84
CA GLN A 219 12.86 22.56 -2.75
C GLN A 219 12.89 24.09 -2.80
N GLU A 220 11.85 24.73 -3.31
CA GLU A 220 11.72 26.19 -3.32
C GLU A 220 11.51 26.75 -1.89
N PRO A 221 11.92 28.00 -1.62
CA PRO A 221 11.64 28.63 -0.34
C PRO A 221 10.12 28.70 -0.09
N GLY A 222 9.66 28.04 0.94
CA GLY A 222 8.23 27.94 1.26
C GLY A 222 7.95 27.29 2.59
N LEU A 223 6.67 27.02 2.86
CA LEU A 223 6.22 26.46 4.12
C LEU A 223 6.95 25.16 4.48
N TRP A 224 7.14 24.25 3.49
CA TRP A 224 7.80 22.97 3.70
C TRP A 224 9.15 23.12 4.37
N GLN A 225 10.01 24.00 3.84
CA GLN A 225 11.36 24.26 4.36
C GLN A 225 11.33 24.89 5.77
N HIS A 226 10.23 25.47 6.19
CA HIS A 226 10.06 26.12 7.49
C HIS A 226 9.40 25.23 8.55
N LEU A 227 8.84 24.07 8.15
CA LEU A 227 8.26 23.12 9.11
C LEU A 227 9.32 22.64 10.10
N PRO A 228 9.04 22.65 11.42
CA PRO A 228 9.97 22.15 12.43
C PRO A 228 10.43 20.71 12.14
N LEU A 229 9.52 19.85 11.69
CA LEU A 229 9.78 18.45 11.34
C LEU A 229 10.76 18.30 10.17
N VAL A 230 10.79 19.26 9.24
CA VAL A 230 11.69 19.28 8.08
C VAL A 230 13.04 19.91 8.44
N LYS A 231 13.02 21.02 9.19
CA LYS A 231 14.25 21.75 9.62
C LYS A 231 15.20 20.88 10.44
N GLN A 232 14.70 19.90 11.16
CA GLN A 232 15.53 18.99 11.93
C GLN A 232 16.34 18.01 11.05
N GLY A 233 16.14 18.04 9.72
CA GLY A 233 16.89 17.23 8.76
C GLY A 233 16.67 15.72 8.89
N LYS A 234 15.54 15.30 9.46
CA LYS A 234 15.25 13.89 9.77
C LYS A 234 14.04 13.36 9.02
N VAL A 235 13.78 13.85 7.81
CA VAL A 235 12.75 13.33 6.94
C VAL A 235 13.21 12.00 6.38
N LEU A 236 12.43 10.94 6.61
CA LEU A 236 12.64 9.65 5.98
C LEU A 236 11.83 9.58 4.69
N HIS A 237 12.43 9.01 3.67
CA HIS A 237 11.81 8.76 2.38
C HIS A 237 11.69 7.26 2.15
N LEU A 238 10.48 6.77 1.94
CA LEU A 238 10.25 5.37 1.63
C LEU A 238 9.79 5.22 0.17
N PRO A 239 10.36 4.26 -0.56
CA PRO A 239 9.84 3.86 -1.86
C PRO A 239 8.34 3.50 -1.81
N ALA A 240 7.69 3.49 -2.97
CA ALA A 240 6.27 3.18 -3.07
C ALA A 240 5.89 1.88 -2.35
N VAL A 241 4.87 1.99 -1.52
CA VAL A 241 4.18 0.88 -0.86
C VAL A 241 2.69 1.11 -1.00
N TRP A 242 1.95 0.08 -1.37
CA TRP A 242 0.51 0.21 -1.50
C TRP A 242 -0.13 0.50 -0.14
N SER A 243 -0.58 1.74 0.03
CA SER A 243 -1.13 2.25 1.31
C SER A 243 -2.41 1.53 1.74
N PHE A 244 -3.11 0.92 0.78
CA PHE A 244 -4.35 0.18 0.98
C PHE A 244 -4.17 -1.31 0.70
N GLY A 245 -2.94 -1.79 0.86
CA GLY A 245 -2.56 -3.17 0.58
C GLY A 245 -2.87 -4.15 1.68
N GLY A 246 -2.46 -5.39 1.44
CA GLY A 246 -2.60 -6.50 2.37
C GLY A 246 -1.26 -7.04 2.87
N LEU A 247 -1.10 -8.36 2.82
CA LEU A 247 0.06 -9.09 3.34
C LEU A 247 1.41 -8.57 2.84
N LEU A 248 1.56 -8.43 1.52
CA LEU A 248 2.86 -8.02 0.94
C LEU A 248 3.16 -6.55 1.20
N ALA A 249 2.16 -5.68 1.12
CA ALA A 249 2.32 -4.28 1.44
C ALA A 249 2.70 -4.09 2.93
N ALA A 250 2.09 -4.85 3.84
CA ALA A 250 2.45 -4.83 5.26
C ALA A 250 3.92 -5.23 5.48
N ARG A 251 4.38 -6.32 4.87
CA ARG A 251 5.76 -6.78 4.93
C ARG A 251 6.72 -5.74 4.36
N ARG A 252 6.45 -5.28 3.12
CA ARG A 252 7.28 -4.28 2.44
C ARG A 252 7.41 -2.99 3.25
N PHE A 253 6.30 -2.52 3.81
CA PHE A 253 6.34 -1.32 4.65
C PHE A 253 7.19 -1.53 5.90
N ALA A 254 7.06 -2.67 6.57
CA ALA A 254 7.86 -3.01 7.74
C ALA A 254 9.36 -3.06 7.42
N ASP A 255 9.74 -3.73 6.34
CA ASP A 255 11.13 -3.83 5.87
C ASP A 255 11.70 -2.42 5.60
N LEU A 256 11.05 -1.65 4.73
CA LEU A 256 11.51 -0.31 4.33
C LEU A 256 11.58 0.66 5.53
N LEU A 257 10.60 0.63 6.41
CA LEU A 257 10.59 1.49 7.59
C LEU A 257 11.69 1.10 8.58
N SER A 258 11.90 -0.19 8.80
CA SER A 258 12.95 -0.70 9.71
C SER A 258 14.33 -0.33 9.19
N ASP A 259 14.60 -0.53 7.89
CA ASP A 259 15.86 -0.16 7.24
C ASP A 259 16.11 1.35 7.34
N ALA A 260 15.10 2.16 7.05
CA ALA A 260 15.20 3.62 7.15
C ALA A 260 15.46 4.11 8.59
N LEU A 261 14.87 3.46 9.59
CA LEU A 261 15.06 3.81 10.99
C LEU A 261 16.43 3.38 11.52
N GLN A 262 17.03 2.36 10.94
CA GLN A 262 18.40 1.90 11.25
C GLN A 262 19.47 2.67 10.49
N GLY A 263 19.10 3.51 9.52
CA GLY A 263 20.00 4.33 8.72
C GLY A 263 20.50 3.69 7.44
N ASP A 264 19.90 2.58 7.02
CA ASP A 264 20.30 1.82 5.83
C ASP A 264 19.71 2.36 4.52
N LEU A 265 18.74 3.28 4.60
CA LEU A 265 18.15 3.96 3.44
C LEU A 265 18.61 5.44 3.35
N PRO A 266 18.82 5.96 2.12
CA PRO A 266 19.16 7.39 1.92
C PRO A 266 18.05 8.29 2.46
N SER A 267 18.43 9.32 3.22
CA SER A 267 17.51 10.25 3.87
C SER A 267 17.07 11.43 3.00
N ASP A 268 17.47 11.50 1.71
CA ASP A 268 17.30 12.69 0.87
C ASP A 268 16.22 12.55 -0.21
N LEU A 269 15.28 13.51 -0.20
CA LEU A 269 14.34 13.77 -1.31
C LEU A 269 15.04 14.00 -2.67
N ALA A 270 16.31 14.39 -2.65
CA ALA A 270 17.07 14.77 -3.85
C ALA A 270 17.56 13.58 -4.69
N THR A 271 17.68 12.38 -4.13
CA THR A 271 18.26 11.22 -4.82
C THR A 271 17.30 10.47 -5.73
N HIS A 272 16.00 10.65 -5.57
CA HIS A 272 15.00 9.92 -6.37
C HIS A 272 14.68 10.56 -7.74
N VAL A 273 15.12 11.80 -7.99
CA VAL A 273 14.91 12.48 -9.30
C VAL A 273 15.87 12.00 -10.38
N THR A 274 17.03 11.43 -10.01
CA THR A 274 18.10 11.15 -10.97
C THR A 274 17.99 9.79 -11.68
N THR A 275 17.11 8.90 -11.27
CA THR A 275 17.08 7.52 -11.83
C THR A 275 16.04 7.31 -12.94
N LYS A 276 15.21 8.31 -13.28
CA LYS A 276 14.22 8.22 -14.38
C LYS A 276 14.65 8.88 -15.70
N GLY A 277 15.90 9.39 -15.78
CA GLY A 277 16.43 10.09 -16.97
C GLY A 277 17.27 9.25 -17.93
N ALA A 278 17.44 7.94 -17.70
CA ALA A 278 18.28 7.10 -18.54
C ALA A 278 17.58 5.81 -18.95
N ALA A 279 16.56 5.91 -19.77
CA ALA A 279 16.14 4.86 -20.72
C ALA A 279 15.25 5.51 -21.77
N GLN A 280 15.87 5.93 -22.84
CA GLN A 280 15.25 6.10 -24.16
C GLN A 280 14.94 4.74 -24.74
#